data_c6b0312d756eb2dbb19b9d3d940556d1
#
_entry.id   c6b0312d756eb2dbb19b9d3d940556d1
#
_cell.length_a   1.000
_cell.length_b   1.000
_cell.length_c   1.000
_cell.angle_alpha   90.00
_cell.angle_beta   90.00
_cell.angle_gamma   90.00
#
_symmetry.space_group_name_H-M   'P 1'
#
loop_
_entity.id
_entity.type
_entity.pdbx_description
1 polymer ?
#
loop_
_entity_poly.entity_id
_entity_poly.type
_entity_poly.pdbx_seq_one_letter_code
_entity_poly.pdbx_strand_id
1 'polypeptide(L)'
;MRFVTYNIQFGLGKDQRYDLARIAREVESADVIALQEVERHWQRSGVVDEPDVLASHLPEHHWVFGANLDMDASCRDAAGRLVNRRRQFGTMILSRLPIVSSRNHVLRNSARSPSTAFSRVRSRRSS
;
A
#
# COMPACT_ATOMS: atom_id res chain seq x y z
N MET A 1 11.65 13.10 -15.06
CA MET A 1 10.73 12.43 -14.14
C MET A 1 11.37 11.14 -13.64
N ARG A 2 11.34 10.93 -12.34
CA ARG A 2 11.96 9.75 -11.72
C ARG A 2 10.90 8.78 -11.24
N PHE A 3 10.99 7.53 -11.71
CA PHE A 3 10.13 6.42 -11.30
C PHE A 3 10.90 5.45 -10.43
N VAL A 4 10.28 4.96 -9.38
CA VAL A 4 10.82 3.90 -8.53
C VAL A 4 9.77 2.81 -8.36
N THR A 5 10.17 1.56 -8.48
CA THR A 5 9.36 0.42 -8.09
C THR A 5 10.12 -0.37 -7.03
N TYR A 6 9.44 -0.78 -5.97
CA TYR A 6 10.09 -1.40 -4.83
C TYR A 6 9.17 -2.39 -4.14
N ASN A 7 9.63 -3.63 -3.99
CA ASN A 7 8.94 -4.64 -3.20
C ASN A 7 9.35 -4.47 -1.74
N ILE A 8 8.43 -4.04 -0.90
CA ILE A 8 8.76 -3.70 0.50
C ILE A 8 8.66 -4.87 1.46
N GLN A 9 8.19 -6.04 1.00
CA GLN A 9 7.99 -7.21 1.87
C GLN A 9 7.26 -6.83 3.16
N PHE A 10 6.09 -6.20 3.04
CA PHE A 10 5.28 -5.71 4.17
C PHE A 10 6.08 -4.94 5.24
N GLY A 11 7.12 -4.22 4.82
CA GLY A 11 7.96 -3.40 5.69
C GLY A 11 9.14 -4.12 6.34
N LEU A 12 9.30 -5.42 6.09
CA LEU A 12 10.38 -6.21 6.68
C LEU A 12 11.68 -6.02 5.88
N GLY A 13 12.69 -5.45 6.53
CA GLY A 13 14.02 -5.29 5.95
C GLY A 13 14.87 -6.55 6.05
N LYS A 14 16.00 -6.55 5.34
CA LYS A 14 17.00 -7.63 5.40
C LYS A 14 17.56 -7.85 6.80
N ASP A 15 17.52 -6.81 7.63
CA ASP A 15 17.90 -6.85 9.04
C ASP A 15 16.82 -7.42 9.96
N GLN A 16 15.74 -7.96 9.39
CA GLN A 16 14.59 -8.52 10.11
C GLN A 16 13.82 -7.49 10.93
N ARG A 17 13.91 -6.20 10.57
CA ARG A 17 13.17 -5.12 11.23
C ARG A 17 12.11 -4.53 10.30
N TYR A 18 10.94 -4.24 10.86
CA TYR A 18 9.90 -3.49 10.19
C TYR A 18 10.17 -1.99 10.35
N ASP A 19 10.43 -1.31 9.24
CA ASP A 19 10.76 0.12 9.27
C ASP A 19 10.23 0.83 8.03
N LEU A 20 8.98 1.27 8.11
CA LEU A 20 8.30 1.98 7.00
C LEU A 20 8.91 3.37 6.77
N ALA A 21 9.37 4.03 7.81
CA ALA A 21 10.02 5.34 7.69
C ALA A 21 11.30 5.25 6.85
N ARG A 22 12.08 4.18 7.01
CA ARG A 22 13.27 3.94 6.21
C ARG A 22 12.93 3.74 4.74
N ILE A 23 11.89 2.96 4.45
CA ILE A 23 11.41 2.75 3.09
C ILE A 23 11.00 4.08 2.46
N ALA A 24 10.23 4.89 3.18
CA ALA A 24 9.81 6.20 2.70
C ALA A 24 11.01 7.11 2.38
N ARG A 25 12.04 7.13 3.23
CA ARG A 25 13.24 7.91 2.97
C ARG A 25 13.98 7.48 1.70
N GLU A 26 14.00 6.19 1.42
CA GLU A 26 14.69 5.66 0.23
C GLU A 26 13.99 6.08 -1.08
N VAL A 27 12.70 6.30 -1.06
CA VAL A 27 11.89 6.55 -2.27
C VAL A 27 11.39 8.00 -2.38
N GLU A 28 11.55 8.82 -1.36
CA GLU A 28 10.92 10.14 -1.28
C GLU A 28 11.32 11.09 -2.42
N SER A 29 12.49 10.91 -3.02
CA SER A 29 12.97 11.75 -4.11
C SER A 29 12.35 11.40 -5.46
N ALA A 30 11.61 10.30 -5.57
CA ALA A 30 10.98 9.90 -6.81
C ALA A 30 9.65 10.66 -7.02
N ASP A 31 9.33 10.92 -8.29
CA ASP A 31 8.06 11.56 -8.66
C ASP A 31 6.91 10.57 -8.62
N VAL A 32 7.15 9.34 -9.08
CA VAL A 32 6.17 8.25 -9.04
C VAL A 32 6.81 7.02 -8.41
N ILE A 33 6.10 6.44 -7.44
CA ILE A 33 6.57 5.31 -6.65
C ILE A 33 5.52 4.20 -6.71
N ALA A 34 5.96 2.99 -7.05
CA ALA A 34 5.12 1.79 -6.97
C ALA A 34 5.70 0.87 -5.90
N LEU A 35 4.94 0.64 -4.84
CA LEU A 35 5.34 -0.24 -3.74
C LEU A 35 4.51 -1.52 -3.78
N GLN A 36 5.16 -2.66 -3.88
CA GLN A 36 4.53 -3.97 -3.85
C GLN A 36 4.62 -4.58 -2.46
N GLU A 37 3.72 -5.52 -2.18
CA GLU A 37 3.63 -6.21 -0.89
C GLU A 37 3.41 -5.26 0.28
N VAL A 38 2.51 -4.31 0.08
CA VAL A 38 2.03 -3.40 1.12
C VAL A 38 0.82 -4.04 1.79
N GLU A 39 0.76 -4.00 3.10
CA GLU A 39 -0.33 -4.65 3.82
C GLU A 39 -0.99 -3.76 4.86
N ARG A 40 -2.20 -4.15 5.21
CA ARG A 40 -3.03 -3.42 6.18
C ARG A 40 -3.58 -4.40 7.20
N HIS A 41 -3.29 -4.15 8.47
CA HIS A 41 -3.82 -4.88 9.63
C HIS A 41 -3.44 -6.37 9.69
N TRP A 42 -2.23 -6.72 9.28
CA TRP A 42 -1.70 -8.07 9.47
C TRP A 42 -0.90 -8.17 10.77
N GLN A 43 -1.08 -9.29 11.49
CA GLN A 43 -0.38 -9.49 12.77
C GLN A 43 1.14 -9.48 12.62
N ARG A 44 1.67 -10.05 11.56
CA ARG A 44 3.11 -10.13 11.31
C ARG A 44 3.78 -8.76 11.20
N SER A 45 3.06 -7.73 10.81
CA SER A 45 3.54 -6.34 10.70
C SER A 45 3.00 -5.43 11.80
N GLY A 46 2.47 -5.99 12.89
CA GLY A 46 2.02 -5.22 14.04
C GLY A 46 0.61 -4.64 13.93
N VAL A 47 -0.23 -5.19 13.05
CA VAL A 47 -1.61 -4.72 12.82
C VAL A 47 -1.64 -3.25 12.35
N VAL A 48 -0.65 -2.87 11.56
CA VAL A 48 -0.46 -1.49 11.06
C VAL A 48 -1.21 -1.30 9.74
N ASP A 49 -1.75 -0.11 9.54
CA ASP A 49 -2.21 0.37 8.23
C ASP A 49 -1.00 0.94 7.48
N GLU A 50 -0.29 0.08 6.74
CA GLU A 50 0.95 0.48 6.08
C GLU A 50 0.75 1.58 5.03
N PRO A 51 -0.31 1.54 4.18
CA PRO A 51 -0.55 2.65 3.26
C PRO A 51 -0.65 4.00 3.97
N ASP A 52 -1.37 4.07 5.07
CA ASP A 52 -1.55 5.30 5.84
C ASP A 52 -0.24 5.78 6.47
N VAL A 53 0.53 4.87 7.06
CA VAL A 53 1.84 5.19 7.65
C VAL A 53 2.82 5.67 6.57
N LEU A 54 2.91 4.97 5.44
CA LEU A 54 3.78 5.38 4.34
C LEU A 54 3.38 6.76 3.80
N ALA A 55 2.09 7.01 3.62
CA ALA A 55 1.60 8.31 3.15
C ALA A 55 1.95 9.43 4.13
N SER A 56 1.93 9.17 5.43
CA SER A 56 2.29 10.16 6.45
C SER A 56 3.76 10.58 6.37
N HIS A 57 4.64 9.71 5.89
CA HIS A 57 6.05 10.00 5.66
C HIS A 57 6.33 10.60 4.28
N LEU A 58 5.33 10.65 3.39
CA LEU A 58 5.44 11.15 2.02
C LEU A 58 4.37 12.19 1.75
N PRO A 59 4.35 13.32 2.48
CA PRO A 59 3.24 14.28 2.45
C PRO A 59 3.11 15.02 1.11
N GLU A 60 4.14 14.98 0.26
CA GLU A 60 4.11 15.63 -1.06
C GLU A 60 3.57 14.71 -2.16
N HIS A 61 3.20 13.48 -1.81
CA HIS A 61 2.70 12.48 -2.75
C HIS A 61 1.21 12.23 -2.56
N HIS A 62 0.49 12.22 -3.67
CA HIS A 62 -0.86 11.65 -3.74
C HIS A 62 -0.74 10.14 -3.85
N TRP A 63 -1.73 9.39 -3.36
CA TRP A 63 -1.60 7.93 -3.37
C TRP A 63 -2.91 7.21 -3.59
N VAL A 64 -2.79 5.97 -4.09
CA VAL A 64 -3.88 5.00 -4.19
C VAL A 64 -3.35 3.64 -3.74
N PHE A 65 -4.24 2.81 -3.22
CA PHE A 65 -3.92 1.46 -2.79
C PHE A 65 -4.91 0.48 -3.41
N GLY A 66 -4.40 -0.61 -3.98
CA GLY A 66 -5.22 -1.69 -4.54
C GLY A 66 -4.91 -3.01 -3.88
N ALA A 67 -5.90 -3.60 -3.23
CA ALA A 67 -5.76 -4.88 -2.58
C ALA A 67 -5.97 -6.03 -3.57
N ASN A 68 -5.08 -7.02 -3.51
CA ASN A 68 -5.27 -8.31 -4.17
C ASN A 68 -5.73 -9.38 -3.20
N LEU A 69 -5.55 -9.18 -1.90
CA LEU A 69 -6.17 -9.93 -0.82
C LEU A 69 -6.93 -8.95 0.07
N ASP A 70 -8.18 -9.27 0.36
CA ASP A 70 -9.05 -8.46 1.20
C ASP A 70 -9.91 -9.40 2.04
N MET A 71 -9.63 -9.45 3.33
CA MET A 71 -10.25 -10.38 4.25
C MET A 71 -10.86 -9.65 5.44
N ASP A 72 -11.94 -10.20 5.98
CA ASP A 72 -12.51 -9.71 7.22
C ASP A 72 -11.55 -10.00 8.39
N ALA A 73 -11.17 -8.96 9.11
CA ALA A 73 -10.34 -9.06 10.30
C ALA A 73 -11.03 -8.39 11.49
N SER A 74 -12.35 -8.25 11.44
CA SER A 74 -13.14 -7.65 12.51
C SER A 74 -12.92 -8.39 13.83
N CYS A 75 -12.85 -7.65 14.91
CA CYS A 75 -12.60 -8.18 16.25
C CYS A 75 -13.43 -7.41 17.27
N ARG A 76 -13.42 -7.90 18.51
CA ARG A 76 -14.03 -7.18 19.61
C ARG A 76 -12.95 -6.47 20.42
N ASP A 77 -13.24 -5.25 20.85
CA ASP A 77 -12.36 -4.49 21.73
C ASP A 77 -12.49 -4.97 23.18
N ALA A 78 -11.75 -4.34 24.10
CA ALA A 78 -11.77 -4.68 25.51
C ALA A 78 -13.14 -4.47 26.17
N ALA A 79 -13.99 -3.60 25.59
CA ALA A 79 -15.35 -3.36 26.05
C ALA A 79 -16.38 -4.30 25.40
N GLY A 80 -15.95 -5.25 24.57
CA GLY A 80 -16.81 -6.19 23.88
C GLY A 80 -17.51 -5.63 22.65
N ARG A 81 -17.16 -4.42 22.20
CA ARG A 81 -17.73 -3.78 21.03
C ARG A 81 -17.11 -4.34 19.77
N LEU A 82 -17.94 -4.55 18.73
CA LEU A 82 -17.46 -4.99 17.43
C LEU A 82 -16.68 -3.87 16.74
N VAL A 83 -15.42 -4.15 16.41
CA VAL A 83 -14.58 -3.27 15.62
C VAL A 83 -14.47 -3.87 14.22
N ASN A 84 -15.09 -3.22 13.24
CA ASN A 84 -14.99 -3.63 11.84
C ASN A 84 -13.61 -3.30 11.30
N ARG A 85 -12.93 -4.32 10.75
CA ARG A 85 -11.57 -4.17 10.23
C ARG A 85 -11.38 -5.08 9.03
N ARG A 86 -10.66 -4.56 8.04
CA ARG A 86 -10.25 -5.33 6.87
C ARG A 86 -8.75 -5.60 6.93
N ARG A 87 -8.37 -6.82 6.60
CA ARG A 87 -6.98 -7.23 6.41
C ARG A 87 -6.71 -7.27 4.91
N GLN A 88 -5.77 -6.47 4.45
CA GLN A 88 -5.52 -6.29 3.03
C GLN A 88 -4.03 -6.44 2.72
N PHE A 89 -3.75 -6.86 1.50
CA PHE A 89 -2.40 -7.00 0.96
C PHE A 89 -2.42 -6.62 -0.51
N GLY A 90 -1.52 -5.75 -0.94
CA GLY A 90 -1.56 -5.29 -2.33
C GLY A 90 -0.45 -4.32 -2.70
N THR A 91 -0.77 -3.45 -3.65
CA THR A 91 0.15 -2.49 -4.26
C THR A 91 -0.30 -1.07 -3.96
N MET A 92 0.65 -0.23 -3.59
CA MET A 92 0.45 1.21 -3.36
C MET A 92 1.18 2.00 -4.43
N ILE A 93 0.50 2.99 -5.00
CA ILE A 93 1.12 3.91 -5.96
C ILE A 93 1.05 5.32 -5.37
N LEU A 94 2.19 5.98 -5.35
CA LEU A 94 2.30 7.37 -4.89
C LEU A 94 2.85 8.23 -6.03
N SER A 95 2.36 9.46 -6.12
CA SER A 95 2.76 10.40 -7.17
C SER A 95 2.79 11.82 -6.64
N ARG A 96 3.84 12.57 -6.94
CA ARG A 96 3.89 14.02 -6.70
C ARG A 96 2.89 14.77 -7.56
N LEU A 97 2.54 14.20 -8.72
CA LEU A 97 1.51 14.73 -9.60
C LEU A 97 0.14 14.23 -9.14
N PRO A 98 -0.91 15.08 -9.19
CA PRO A 98 -2.23 14.63 -8.80
C PRO A 98 -2.69 13.41 -9.60
N ILE A 99 -3.26 12.43 -8.91
CA ILE A 99 -3.83 11.24 -9.52
C ILE A 99 -5.27 11.56 -9.89
N VAL A 100 -5.56 11.57 -11.20
CA VAL A 100 -6.89 11.95 -11.71
C VAL A 100 -7.88 10.80 -11.59
N SER A 101 -7.43 9.58 -11.86
CA SER A 101 -8.25 8.38 -11.71
C SER A 101 -7.39 7.16 -11.51
N SER A 102 -7.94 6.17 -10.84
CA SER A 102 -7.30 4.86 -10.67
C SER A 102 -8.35 3.78 -10.72
N ARG A 103 -7.94 2.59 -11.15
CA ARG A 103 -8.79 1.40 -11.14
C ARG A 103 -7.95 0.20 -10.71
N ASN A 104 -8.46 -0.54 -9.74
CA ASN A 104 -7.87 -1.78 -9.30
C ASN A 104 -8.54 -2.95 -10.02
N HIS A 105 -7.75 -3.71 -10.79
CA HIS A 105 -8.22 -4.93 -11.44
C HIS A 105 -7.68 -6.12 -10.68
N VAL A 106 -8.57 -6.92 -10.09
CA VAL A 106 -8.20 -8.16 -9.44
C VAL A 106 -8.14 -9.24 -10.52
N LEU A 107 -6.93 -9.72 -10.78
CA LEU A 107 -6.71 -10.78 -11.77
C LEU A 107 -6.85 -12.13 -11.09
N ARG A 108 -7.79 -12.95 -11.57
CA ARG A 108 -7.94 -14.33 -11.11
C ARG A 108 -7.10 -15.24 -12.00
N ASN A 109 -6.11 -15.86 -11.40
CA ASN A 109 -5.38 -16.95 -12.03
C ASN A 109 -6.16 -18.24 -11.80
N SER A 110 -6.33 -19.07 -12.84
CA SER A 110 -7.20 -20.26 -12.84
C SER A 110 -6.88 -21.31 -11.75
N ALA A 111 -5.83 -21.17 -10.99
CA ALA A 111 -5.40 -22.13 -9.99
C ALA A 111 -4.97 -21.53 -8.66
N ARG A 112 -5.02 -20.20 -8.42
CA ARG A 112 -4.46 -19.59 -7.21
C ARG A 112 -5.05 -18.21 -6.90
N SER A 113 -4.57 -17.60 -5.79
CA SER A 113 -4.98 -16.30 -5.28
C SER A 113 -5.03 -15.21 -6.35
N PRO A 114 -6.01 -14.31 -6.30
CA PRO A 114 -6.08 -13.18 -7.21
C PRO A 114 -4.85 -12.29 -7.06
N SER A 115 -4.35 -11.78 -8.18
CA SER A 115 -3.31 -10.75 -8.20
C SER A 115 -3.92 -9.41 -8.57
N THR A 116 -3.28 -8.32 -8.13
CA THR A 116 -3.74 -6.96 -8.42
C THR A 116 -2.85 -6.33 -9.48
N ALA A 117 -3.48 -5.72 -10.47
CA ALA A 117 -2.80 -4.90 -11.45
C ALA A 117 -3.54 -3.57 -11.60
N PHE A 118 -2.80 -2.47 -11.61
CA PHE A 118 -3.34 -1.16 -11.91
C PHE A 118 -3.28 -0.92 -13.41
N SER A 119 -4.43 -0.96 -14.09
CA SER A 119 -4.50 -0.78 -15.53
C SER A 119 -4.42 0.68 -15.95
N ARG A 120 -4.70 1.61 -15.07
CA ARG A 120 -4.76 3.01 -15.42
C ARG A 120 -4.56 3.92 -14.19
N VAL A 121 -3.40 4.51 -14.12
CA VAL A 121 -3.15 5.64 -13.22
C VAL A 121 -2.86 6.85 -14.11
N ARG A 122 -3.72 7.87 -14.01
CA ARG A 122 -3.52 9.14 -14.71
C ARG A 122 -3.14 10.20 -13.70
N SER A 123 -2.04 10.85 -13.96
CA SER A 123 -1.63 12.02 -13.20
C SER A 123 -1.88 13.29 -14.02
N ARG A 124 -2.32 14.35 -13.35
CA ARG A 124 -2.43 15.67 -13.93
C ARG A 124 -1.14 16.43 -13.67
N ARG A 125 -0.54 16.96 -14.71
CA ARG A 125 0.50 17.95 -14.53
C ARG A 125 -0.16 19.23 -14.05
N SER A 126 0.34 19.79 -12.95
CA SER A 126 0.02 21.17 -12.61
C SER A 126 0.72 22.05 -13.65
N SER A 127 -0.07 22.74 -14.42
CA SER A 127 0.43 23.78 -15.30
C SER A 127 0.78 25.02 -14.48
#